data_449bc58eb84dc8bbf05ceab3831da1ab
#
_entry.id   449bc58eb84dc8bbf05ceab3831da1ab
#
_cell.length_a   1.000
_cell.length_b   1.000
_cell.length_c   1.000
_cell.angle_alpha   90.00
_cell.angle_beta   90.00
_cell.angle_gamma   90.00
#
_symmetry.space_group_name_H-M   'P 1'
#
loop_
_entity.id
_entity.type
_entity.pdbx_description
1 polymer ?
#
loop_
_entity_poly.entity_id
_entity_poly.type
_entity_poly.pdbx_seq_one_letter_code
_entity_poly.pdbx_strand_id
1 'polypeptide(L)'
;MKKQIISLLIIIFSLISFHTHALEQNWKPAQDGDKIILIRHAKAPGGGDPEGFKIEDCKTQRNLDIMGINQAKKIGKLFKEKKVKIDKVLSSQWCRCK
;
A
#
# COMPACT_ATOMS: atom_id res chain seq x y z
N MET A 1 -26.13 36.06 -19.17
CA MET A 1 -24.77 35.72 -18.85
C MET A 1 -24.57 35.26 -17.41
N LYS A 2 -25.01 35.97 -16.40
CA LYS A 2 -24.83 35.58 -14.97
C LYS A 2 -25.46 34.22 -14.61
N LYS A 3 -26.66 33.89 -15.13
CA LYS A 3 -27.35 32.62 -14.88
C LYS A 3 -26.63 31.40 -15.49
N GLN A 4 -25.98 31.59 -16.66
CA GLN A 4 -25.23 30.51 -17.30
C GLN A 4 -23.90 30.21 -16.57
N ILE A 5 -23.23 31.23 -16.02
CA ILE A 5 -21.99 31.07 -15.26
C ILE A 5 -22.27 30.32 -13.95
N ILE A 6 -23.36 30.62 -13.26
CA ILE A 6 -23.77 29.94 -12.03
C ILE A 6 -24.07 28.47 -12.28
N SER A 7 -24.78 28.16 -13.39
CA SER A 7 -25.08 26.78 -13.79
C SER A 7 -23.83 25.97 -14.09
N LEU A 8 -22.85 26.57 -14.77
CA LEU A 8 -21.57 25.95 -15.08
C LEU A 8 -20.74 25.64 -13.81
N LEU A 9 -20.72 26.55 -12.85
CA LEU A 9 -20.02 26.38 -11.57
C LEU A 9 -20.63 25.24 -10.73
N ILE A 10 -21.95 25.08 -10.73
CA ILE A 10 -22.63 24.00 -10.02
C ILE A 10 -22.28 22.63 -10.64
N ILE A 11 -22.20 22.54 -11.96
CA ILE A 11 -21.82 21.30 -12.66
C ILE A 11 -20.36 20.91 -12.35
N ILE A 12 -19.44 21.87 -12.33
CA ILE A 12 -18.03 21.61 -12.01
C ILE A 12 -17.89 21.16 -10.54
N PHE A 13 -18.64 21.74 -9.62
CA PHE A 13 -18.58 21.36 -8.20
C PHE A 13 -19.14 19.95 -7.95
N SER A 14 -20.18 19.52 -8.67
CA SER A 14 -20.72 18.17 -8.56
C SER A 14 -19.78 17.10 -9.13
N LEU A 15 -18.99 17.41 -10.15
CA LEU A 15 -17.98 16.50 -10.71
C LEU A 15 -16.80 16.24 -9.76
N ILE A 16 -16.43 17.22 -8.94
CA ILE A 16 -15.34 17.06 -7.95
C ILE A 16 -15.74 16.11 -6.81
N SER A 17 -17.00 16.11 -6.42
CA SER A 17 -17.51 15.26 -5.34
C SER A 17 -17.49 13.75 -5.66
N PHE A 18 -17.55 13.37 -6.93
CA PHE A 18 -17.52 11.95 -7.34
C PHE A 18 -16.15 11.30 -7.20
N HIS A 19 -15.06 12.06 -7.25
CA HIS A 19 -13.71 11.50 -7.18
C HIS A 19 -13.26 11.12 -5.77
N THR A 20 -13.80 11.73 -4.74
CA THR A 20 -13.40 11.44 -3.35
C THR A 20 -14.01 10.15 -2.80
N HIS A 21 -15.18 9.74 -3.23
CA HIS A 21 -15.82 8.51 -2.79
C HIS A 21 -15.15 7.22 -3.35
N ALA A 22 -14.57 7.27 -4.56
CA ALA A 22 -13.94 6.11 -5.17
C ALA A 22 -12.65 5.68 -4.44
N LEU A 23 -11.92 6.60 -3.81
CA LEU A 23 -10.69 6.30 -3.08
C LEU A 23 -10.94 5.72 -1.68
N GLU A 24 -12.05 6.05 -1.03
CA GLU A 24 -12.40 5.49 0.29
C GLU A 24 -13.00 4.08 0.21
N GLN A 25 -13.69 3.75 -0.87
CA GLN A 25 -14.30 2.43 -1.05
C GLN A 25 -13.29 1.28 -1.15
N ASN A 26 -12.03 1.55 -1.51
CA ASN A 26 -11.02 0.51 -1.68
C ASN A 26 -10.54 -0.12 -0.36
N TRP A 27 -10.77 0.50 0.79
CA TRP A 27 -10.35 -0.02 2.09
C TRP A 27 -11.39 -0.90 2.78
N LYS A 28 -12.65 -0.77 2.40
CA LYS A 28 -13.76 -1.49 3.04
C LYS A 28 -13.55 -3.01 3.09
N PRO A 29 -13.16 -3.71 2.01
CA PRO A 29 -12.91 -5.14 2.08
C PRO A 29 -11.80 -5.52 3.06
N ALA A 30 -10.75 -4.70 3.16
CA ALA A 30 -9.67 -4.92 4.12
C ALA A 30 -10.10 -4.64 5.57
N GLN A 31 -10.99 -3.69 5.78
CA GLN A 31 -11.55 -3.35 7.09
C GLN A 31 -12.53 -4.41 7.61
N ASP A 32 -13.24 -5.09 6.73
CA ASP A 32 -14.23 -6.13 7.10
C ASP A 32 -13.58 -7.38 7.72
N GLY A 33 -12.29 -7.63 7.44
CA GLY A 33 -11.52 -8.69 8.08
C GLY A 33 -11.79 -10.10 7.58
N ASP A 34 -12.55 -10.26 6.50
CA ASP A 34 -12.89 -11.55 5.87
C ASP A 34 -12.09 -11.84 4.59
N LYS A 35 -11.05 -11.07 4.34
CA LYS A 35 -10.23 -11.16 3.13
C LYS A 35 -8.78 -11.49 3.46
N ILE A 36 -8.12 -12.13 2.51
CA ILE A 36 -6.67 -12.31 2.51
C ILE A 36 -6.05 -11.13 1.77
N ILE A 37 -5.12 -10.46 2.43
CA ILE A 37 -4.36 -9.36 1.83
C ILE A 37 -2.99 -9.88 1.44
N LEU A 38 -2.67 -9.80 0.15
CA LEU A 38 -1.36 -10.15 -0.37
C LEU A 38 -0.61 -8.87 -0.71
N ILE A 39 0.58 -8.72 -0.14
CA ILE A 39 1.48 -7.61 -0.47
C ILE A 39 2.84 -8.14 -0.85
N ARG A 40 3.47 -7.47 -1.81
CA ARG A 40 4.87 -7.71 -2.15
C ARG A 40 5.77 -6.98 -1.14
N HIS A 41 6.97 -7.52 -0.90
CA HIS A 41 7.98 -6.81 -0.12
C HIS A 41 8.25 -5.40 -0.68
N ALA A 42 8.70 -4.50 0.17
CA ALA A 42 9.06 -3.14 -0.18
C ALA A 42 10.31 -3.09 -1.09
N LYS A 43 10.76 -1.90 -1.45
CA LYS A 43 11.88 -1.71 -2.39
C LYS A 43 13.13 -2.43 -1.91
N ALA A 44 13.57 -3.40 -2.70
CA ALA A 44 14.85 -4.10 -2.58
C ALA A 44 15.60 -3.95 -3.90
N PRO A 45 16.66 -3.11 -3.97
CA PRO A 45 17.41 -2.87 -5.20
C PRO A 45 18.05 -4.13 -5.78
N GLY A 46 18.25 -4.14 -7.09
CA GLY A 46 18.87 -5.24 -7.81
C GLY A 46 17.89 -6.19 -8.50
N GLY A 47 18.40 -7.04 -9.36
CA GLY A 47 17.63 -7.97 -10.20
C GLY A 47 17.44 -9.37 -9.61
N GLY A 48 18.08 -9.68 -8.49
CA GLY A 48 18.03 -10.98 -7.86
C GLY A 48 18.94 -11.06 -6.65
N ASP A 49 18.97 -12.22 -6.01
CA ASP A 49 19.89 -12.47 -4.92
C ASP A 49 21.31 -12.77 -5.47
N PRO A 50 22.38 -12.43 -4.75
CA PRO A 50 23.75 -12.76 -5.14
C PRO A 50 23.92 -14.29 -5.33
N GLU A 51 24.86 -14.68 -6.17
CA GLU A 51 25.24 -16.06 -6.28
C GLU A 51 25.73 -16.60 -4.93
N GLY A 52 25.31 -17.79 -4.55
CA GLY A 52 25.69 -18.40 -3.26
C GLY A 52 24.97 -17.83 -2.04
N PHE A 53 23.88 -17.09 -2.22
CA PHE A 53 23.05 -16.62 -1.10
C PHE A 53 22.61 -17.78 -0.20
N LYS A 54 22.40 -17.48 1.07
CA LYS A 54 21.88 -18.44 2.07
C LYS A 54 20.60 -17.85 2.67
N ILE A 55 19.57 -18.67 2.76
CA ILE A 55 18.26 -18.21 3.25
C ILE A 55 18.30 -17.83 4.74
N GLU A 56 19.18 -18.44 5.50
CA GLU A 56 19.37 -18.20 6.93
C GLU A 56 20.30 -17.01 7.21
N ASP A 57 20.99 -16.50 6.21
CA ASP A 57 21.94 -15.38 6.36
C ASP A 57 21.52 -14.18 5.52
N CYS A 58 20.87 -13.21 6.17
CA CYS A 58 20.41 -11.99 5.52
C CYS A 58 21.51 -11.19 4.82
N LYS A 59 22.76 -11.26 5.30
CA LYS A 59 23.88 -10.53 4.70
C LYS A 59 24.19 -11.01 3.28
N THR A 60 23.82 -12.23 2.94
CA THR A 60 24.04 -12.82 1.62
C THR A 60 22.90 -12.56 0.65
N GLN A 61 21.83 -11.95 1.09
CA GLN A 61 20.61 -11.76 0.32
C GLN A 61 20.47 -10.34 -0.23
N ARG A 62 19.65 -10.20 -1.26
CA ARG A 62 19.15 -8.91 -1.71
C ARG A 62 18.12 -8.39 -0.72
N ASN A 63 18.46 -7.34 0.01
CA ASN A 63 17.64 -6.79 1.08
C ASN A 63 16.97 -5.47 0.70
N LEU A 64 16.06 -5.00 1.56
CA LEU A 64 15.50 -3.66 1.45
C LEU A 64 16.61 -2.61 1.63
N ASP A 65 16.55 -1.56 0.83
CA ASP A 65 17.31 -0.33 1.12
C ASP A 65 16.56 0.55 2.14
N ILE A 66 17.14 1.66 2.52
CA ILE A 66 16.54 2.59 3.48
C ILE A 66 15.17 3.12 2.99
N MET A 67 15.01 3.30 1.69
CA MET A 67 13.74 3.71 1.10
C MET A 67 12.69 2.60 1.23
N GLY A 68 13.09 1.35 1.01
CA GLY A 68 12.22 0.18 1.19
C GLY A 68 11.78 0.01 2.64
N ILE A 69 12.69 0.16 3.60
CA ILE A 69 12.37 0.12 5.03
C ILE A 69 11.35 1.21 5.39
N ASN A 70 11.55 2.43 4.92
CA ASN A 70 10.62 3.53 5.15
C ASN A 70 9.26 3.29 4.47
N GLN A 71 9.25 2.71 3.28
CA GLN A 71 8.04 2.31 2.58
C GLN A 71 7.25 1.26 3.38
N ALA A 72 7.90 0.23 3.88
CA ALA A 72 7.27 -0.81 4.70
C ALA A 72 6.63 -0.23 5.97
N LYS A 73 7.37 0.64 6.68
CA LYS A 73 6.85 1.34 7.87
C LYS A 73 5.63 2.20 7.55
N LYS A 74 5.65 2.90 6.40
CA LYS A 74 4.54 3.74 5.94
C LYS A 74 3.29 2.92 5.62
N ILE A 75 3.45 1.76 4.99
CA ILE A 75 2.35 0.83 4.70
C ILE A 75 1.73 0.32 6.02
N GLY A 76 2.55 -0.11 6.97
CA GLY A 76 2.06 -0.56 8.28
C GLY A 76 1.29 0.52 9.04
N LYS A 77 1.80 1.75 9.02
CA LYS A 77 1.12 2.92 9.60
C LYS A 77 -0.23 3.17 8.92
N LEU A 78 -0.29 3.11 7.59
CA LEU A 78 -1.51 3.28 6.81
C LEU A 78 -2.56 2.21 7.16
N PHE A 79 -2.17 0.95 7.30
CA PHE A 79 -3.08 -0.12 7.70
C PHE A 79 -3.70 0.16 9.07
N LYS A 80 -2.90 0.65 10.02
CA LYS A 80 -3.38 1.05 11.35
C LYS A 80 -4.35 2.23 11.27
N GLU A 81 -4.01 3.28 10.52
CA GLU A 81 -4.86 4.47 10.32
C GLU A 81 -6.19 4.11 9.66
N LYS A 82 -6.17 3.21 8.69
CA LYS A 82 -7.37 2.72 7.98
C LYS A 82 -8.12 1.63 8.76
N LYS A 83 -7.71 1.30 9.96
CA LYS A 83 -8.36 0.31 10.83
C LYS A 83 -8.54 -1.06 10.15
N VAL A 84 -7.54 -1.48 9.39
CA VAL A 84 -7.52 -2.80 8.77
C VAL A 84 -7.41 -3.86 9.86
N LYS A 85 -8.32 -4.84 9.87
CA LYS A 85 -8.28 -5.96 10.79
C LYS A 85 -7.24 -6.98 10.34
N ILE A 86 -6.27 -7.26 11.19
CA ILE A 86 -5.21 -8.25 10.94
C ILE A 86 -5.17 -9.22 12.11
N ASP A 87 -5.62 -10.45 11.87
CA ASP A 87 -5.61 -11.52 12.87
C ASP A 87 -4.31 -12.34 12.78
N LYS A 88 -3.74 -12.45 11.57
CA LYS A 88 -2.55 -13.26 11.33
C LYS A 88 -1.70 -12.66 10.23
N VAL A 89 -0.39 -12.67 10.44
CA VAL A 89 0.60 -12.28 9.44
C VAL A 89 1.42 -13.50 9.07
N LEU A 90 1.51 -13.75 7.78
CA LEU A 90 2.38 -14.79 7.21
C LEU A 90 3.45 -14.10 6.36
N SER A 91 4.65 -14.58 6.45
CA SER A 91 5.78 -14.08 5.65
C SER A 91 6.53 -15.23 5.02
N SER A 92 7.12 -14.99 3.87
CA SER A 92 8.11 -15.89 3.32
C SER A 92 9.41 -15.84 4.14
N GLN A 93 10.32 -16.80 3.91
CA GLN A 93 11.59 -16.91 4.64
C GLN A 93 12.61 -15.82 4.28
N TRP A 94 12.42 -15.12 3.16
CA TRP A 94 13.33 -14.08 2.70
C TRP A 94 13.40 -12.90 3.66
N CYS A 95 14.59 -12.43 3.96
CA CYS A 95 14.79 -11.35 4.92
C CYS A 95 14.12 -10.04 4.51
N ARG A 96 14.00 -9.77 3.21
CA ARG A 96 13.26 -8.60 2.70
C ARG A 96 11.75 -8.64 2.92
N CYS A 97 11.21 -9.80 3.32
CA CYS A 97 9.78 -10.00 3.59
C CYS A 97 9.41 -9.97 5.08
N LYS A 98 10.41 -10.02 5.96
CA LYS A 98 10.24 -10.10 7.43
C LYS A 98 10.15 -8.77 8.13
#